data_03f118c41165fa71839176f66de869ab
#
_entry.id   03f118c41165fa71839176f66de869ab
#
_cell.length_a   1.000
_cell.length_b   1.000
_cell.length_c   1.000
_cell.angle_alpha   90.00
_cell.angle_beta   90.00
_cell.angle_gamma   90.00
#
_symmetry.space_group_name_H-M   'P 1'
#
loop_
_entity.id
_entity.type
_entity.pdbx_description
1 polymer ?
#
loop_
_entity_poly.entity_id
_entity_poly.type
_entity_poly.pdbx_seq_one_letter_code
_entity_poly.pdbx_strand_id
1 'polypeptide(L)'
;MSIIELQDVHVTFHERHNTVEAVRGVSLTIEQGEIFGIVGFSGAGKSTLVRTINLLERPTQGRVLIDGSDITGATGDELRKLRRNIGFVFQSFNLIDNITVGANIVFALKAGGVDKAAWHDRAVELLKLVGLDSKIDSYPSSLSGGQKQRVAIARALANNPEILLCDEATSALDLETTEEILALLKRINVELGITIVFITHQLDVAKQIFDHVAVMENGVIVEQGETFDVFSAPKHPTTKSLVDRYLGIAIPPQLVPSLPAGTIVELRYRGDGALEPLISDVTRKYGVSINVLHGDVEYFGPKPIGTLIVLIDGPAEALAAALDTLKAHVYSYRELNRERLARPAYGDGQQGEE
;
A
#
# COMPACT_ATOMS: atom_id res chain seq x y z
N MET A 1 5.56 -18.15 -10.39
CA MET A 1 6.70 -18.87 -9.77
C MET A 1 7.19 -18.00 -8.62
N SER A 2 7.25 -18.55 -7.40
CA SER A 2 7.65 -17.79 -6.22
C SER A 2 9.09 -17.29 -6.33
N ILE A 3 9.32 -16.00 -6.12
CA ILE A 3 10.66 -15.39 -6.08
C ILE A 3 11.12 -15.10 -4.65
N ILE A 4 10.17 -14.81 -3.75
CA ILE A 4 10.45 -14.56 -2.33
C ILE A 4 9.54 -15.44 -1.49
N GLU A 5 10.13 -16.17 -0.54
CA GLU A 5 9.39 -16.92 0.47
C GLU A 5 9.92 -16.59 1.86
N LEU A 6 9.04 -16.15 2.73
CA LEU A 6 9.28 -16.00 4.15
C LEU A 6 8.60 -17.18 4.87
N GLN A 7 9.35 -17.92 5.66
CA GLN A 7 8.86 -19.11 6.36
C GLN A 7 9.04 -18.93 7.86
N ASP A 8 7.94 -18.65 8.56
CA ASP A 8 7.89 -18.47 10.03
C ASP A 8 8.94 -17.47 10.53
N VAL A 9 9.05 -16.31 9.85
CA VAL A 9 10.07 -15.30 10.14
C VAL A 9 9.73 -14.53 11.41
N HIS A 10 10.69 -14.51 12.34
CA HIS A 10 10.66 -13.69 13.55
C HIS A 10 11.82 -12.70 13.55
N VAL A 11 11.58 -11.51 14.10
CA VAL A 11 12.64 -10.53 14.40
C VAL A 11 12.38 -9.92 15.76
N THR A 12 13.33 -10.16 16.67
CA THR A 12 13.28 -9.68 18.05
C THR A 12 14.49 -8.79 18.33
N PHE A 13 14.22 -7.56 18.76
CA PHE A 13 15.24 -6.64 19.23
C PHE A 13 15.36 -6.71 20.74
N HIS A 14 16.59 -6.85 21.23
CA HIS A 14 16.89 -6.85 22.65
C HIS A 14 17.58 -5.54 23.03
N GLU A 15 16.87 -4.67 23.75
CA GLU A 15 17.43 -3.48 24.37
C GLU A 15 17.67 -3.75 25.86
N ARG A 16 18.51 -2.90 26.52
CA ARG A 16 18.95 -3.13 27.91
C ARG A 16 17.85 -3.44 28.92
N HIS A 17 16.62 -2.98 28.67
CA HIS A 17 15.46 -3.15 29.58
C HIS A 17 14.17 -3.55 28.86
N ASN A 18 14.23 -3.76 27.56
CA ASN A 18 13.03 -4.08 26.78
C ASN A 18 13.35 -5.10 25.67
N THR A 19 12.39 -5.96 25.37
CA THR A 19 12.43 -6.89 24.24
C THR A 19 11.26 -6.58 23.34
N VAL A 20 11.55 -6.21 22.10
CA VAL A 20 10.53 -5.87 21.11
C VAL A 20 10.52 -6.93 20.02
N GLU A 21 9.42 -7.68 19.94
CA GLU A 21 9.16 -8.61 18.84
C GLU A 21 8.53 -7.85 17.66
N ALA A 22 9.36 -7.34 16.77
CA ALA A 22 8.93 -6.52 15.64
C ALA A 22 8.27 -7.35 14.52
N VAL A 23 8.65 -8.63 14.39
CA VAL A 23 8.06 -9.60 13.46
C VAL A 23 7.85 -10.91 14.21
N ARG A 24 6.66 -11.51 14.09
CA ARG A 24 6.22 -12.63 14.91
C ARG A 24 5.62 -13.73 14.05
N GLY A 25 6.47 -14.65 13.52
CA GLY A 25 6.03 -15.82 12.78
C GLY A 25 5.37 -15.51 11.43
N VAL A 26 5.94 -14.58 10.68
CA VAL A 26 5.40 -14.21 9.36
C VAL A 26 5.78 -15.23 8.32
N SER A 27 4.77 -15.78 7.63
CA SER A 27 4.92 -16.59 6.42
C SER A 27 4.25 -15.88 5.25
N LEU A 28 5.00 -15.68 4.15
CA LEU A 28 4.58 -14.91 2.99
C LEU A 28 5.26 -15.44 1.73
N THR A 29 4.51 -15.51 0.64
CA THR A 29 5.03 -15.87 -0.68
C THR A 29 4.73 -14.73 -1.65
N ILE A 30 5.75 -14.33 -2.44
CA ILE A 30 5.64 -13.29 -3.46
C ILE A 30 6.04 -13.90 -4.81
N GLU A 31 5.19 -13.73 -5.80
CA GLU A 31 5.38 -14.26 -7.13
C GLU A 31 6.31 -13.37 -7.98
N GLN A 32 7.00 -13.98 -8.94
CA GLN A 32 7.88 -13.23 -9.83
C GLN A 32 7.11 -12.26 -10.71
N GLY A 33 7.59 -11.03 -10.83
CA GLY A 33 7.04 -10.00 -11.71
C GLY A 33 5.82 -9.25 -11.15
N GLU A 34 5.31 -9.62 -9.95
CA GLU A 34 4.21 -8.87 -9.35
C GLU A 34 4.68 -7.63 -8.58
N ILE A 35 3.75 -6.71 -8.34
CA ILE A 35 3.90 -5.61 -7.38
C ILE A 35 3.13 -6.00 -6.12
N PHE A 36 3.87 -6.42 -5.09
CA PHE A 36 3.31 -6.88 -3.82
C PHE A 36 3.35 -5.76 -2.77
N GLY A 37 2.21 -5.46 -2.16
CA GLY A 37 2.07 -4.46 -1.12
C GLY A 37 2.09 -5.02 0.30
N ILE A 38 2.78 -4.34 1.22
CA ILE A 38 2.66 -4.58 2.66
C ILE A 38 2.11 -3.32 3.31
N VAL A 39 0.88 -3.39 3.81
CA VAL A 39 0.19 -2.24 4.41
C VAL A 39 -0.07 -2.47 5.89
N GLY A 40 -0.31 -1.39 6.64
CA GLY A 40 -0.59 -1.44 8.07
C GLY A 40 -0.25 -0.14 8.75
N PHE A 41 -0.69 0.01 10.00
CA PHE A 41 -0.40 1.21 10.79
C PHE A 41 1.09 1.40 11.07
N SER A 42 1.49 2.62 11.46
CA SER A 42 2.86 2.87 11.90
C SER A 42 3.23 1.95 13.07
N GLY A 43 4.44 1.43 13.08
CA GLY A 43 4.89 0.49 14.11
C GLY A 43 4.44 -0.96 13.93
N ALA A 44 3.70 -1.32 12.86
CA ALA A 44 3.26 -2.69 12.64
C ALA A 44 4.38 -3.70 12.32
N GLY A 45 5.63 -3.26 12.09
CA GLY A 45 6.77 -4.12 11.77
C GLY A 45 7.12 -4.23 10.28
N LYS A 46 6.42 -3.49 9.39
CA LYS A 46 6.56 -3.57 7.93
C LYS A 46 8.00 -3.39 7.43
N SER A 47 8.65 -2.29 7.80
CA SER A 47 10.03 -2.00 7.39
C SER A 47 11.01 -3.05 7.90
N THR A 48 10.81 -3.55 9.13
CA THR A 48 11.61 -4.63 9.68
C THR A 48 11.45 -5.90 8.85
N LEU A 49 10.22 -6.28 8.50
CA LEU A 49 9.94 -7.45 7.68
C LEU A 49 10.62 -7.35 6.30
N VAL A 50 10.45 -6.24 5.58
CA VAL A 50 11.04 -6.08 4.24
C VAL A 50 12.57 -6.06 4.29
N ARG A 51 13.17 -5.51 5.35
CA ARG A 51 14.63 -5.55 5.55
C ARG A 51 15.17 -6.95 5.80
N THR A 52 14.34 -7.94 6.13
CA THR A 52 14.79 -9.34 6.21
C THR A 52 15.02 -9.93 4.82
N ILE A 53 14.32 -9.48 3.78
CA ILE A 53 14.44 -10.00 2.42
C ILE A 53 15.85 -9.80 1.83
N ASN A 54 16.52 -8.69 2.18
CA ASN A 54 17.90 -8.41 1.76
C ASN A 54 18.92 -8.56 2.90
N LEU A 55 18.50 -9.12 4.05
CA LEU A 55 19.28 -9.31 5.25
C LEU A 55 19.92 -8.01 5.80
N LEU A 56 19.30 -6.84 5.60
CA LEU A 56 19.63 -5.64 6.37
C LEU A 56 19.26 -5.84 7.84
N GLU A 57 18.13 -6.51 8.08
CA GLU A 57 17.78 -7.10 9.38
C GLU A 57 17.82 -8.61 9.26
N ARG A 58 18.40 -9.29 10.24
CA ARG A 58 18.44 -10.76 10.22
C ARG A 58 17.27 -11.34 10.99
N PRO A 59 16.59 -12.35 10.44
CA PRO A 59 15.63 -13.11 11.22
C PRO A 59 16.28 -13.69 12.48
N THR A 60 15.57 -13.60 13.61
CA THR A 60 15.97 -14.31 14.83
C THR A 60 15.54 -15.76 14.81
N GLN A 61 14.46 -16.07 14.06
CA GLN A 61 13.97 -17.42 13.78
C GLN A 61 13.31 -17.43 12.40
N GLY A 62 13.09 -18.63 11.86
CA GLY A 62 12.49 -18.83 10.55
C GLY A 62 13.52 -18.76 9.41
N ARG A 63 13.03 -18.71 8.17
CA ARG A 63 13.85 -18.72 6.96
C ARG A 63 13.36 -17.70 5.94
N VAL A 64 14.31 -17.19 5.17
CA VAL A 64 14.08 -16.35 3.99
C VAL A 64 14.66 -17.08 2.78
N LEU A 65 13.82 -17.34 1.78
CA LEU A 65 14.23 -17.94 0.54
C LEU A 65 14.08 -16.93 -0.61
N ILE A 66 15.08 -16.86 -1.48
CA ILE A 66 15.04 -16.10 -2.73
C ILE A 66 15.30 -17.07 -3.87
N ASP A 67 14.40 -17.12 -4.84
CA ASP A 67 14.43 -18.07 -5.96
C ASP A 67 14.67 -19.52 -5.47
N GLY A 68 13.91 -19.92 -4.44
CA GLY A 68 13.99 -21.23 -3.80
C GLY A 68 15.26 -21.50 -2.96
N SER A 69 16.22 -20.57 -2.92
CA SER A 69 17.47 -20.72 -2.18
C SER A 69 17.36 -20.07 -0.79
N ASP A 70 17.64 -20.80 0.28
CA ASP A 70 17.68 -20.28 1.65
C ASP A 70 18.87 -19.33 1.81
N ILE A 71 18.58 -18.05 2.01
CA ILE A 71 19.58 -16.99 2.17
C ILE A 71 19.82 -16.59 3.64
N THR A 72 19.08 -17.15 4.59
CA THR A 72 19.02 -16.69 5.99
C THR A 72 20.40 -16.56 6.64
N GLY A 73 21.29 -17.51 6.33
CA GLY A 73 22.67 -17.56 6.83
C GLY A 73 23.70 -16.84 5.97
N ALA A 74 23.33 -16.24 4.84
CA ALA A 74 24.28 -15.68 3.87
C ALA A 74 25.20 -14.63 4.50
N THR A 75 26.49 -14.70 4.19
CA THR A 75 27.54 -13.78 4.68
C THR A 75 28.58 -13.49 3.59
N GLY A 76 29.46 -12.54 3.83
CA GLY A 76 30.60 -12.28 2.95
C GLY A 76 30.20 -12.03 1.49
N ASP A 77 30.75 -12.81 0.57
CA ASP A 77 30.53 -12.67 -0.87
C ASP A 77 29.15 -13.11 -1.31
N GLU A 78 28.57 -14.11 -0.64
CA GLU A 78 27.20 -14.57 -0.89
C GLU A 78 26.19 -13.45 -0.59
N LEU A 79 26.31 -12.79 0.55
CA LEU A 79 25.48 -11.64 0.91
C LEU A 79 25.66 -10.47 -0.06
N ARG A 80 26.89 -10.23 -0.54
CA ARG A 80 27.16 -9.22 -1.57
C ARG A 80 26.46 -9.55 -2.89
N LYS A 81 26.50 -10.80 -3.33
CA LYS A 81 25.80 -11.27 -4.54
C LYS A 81 24.30 -11.11 -4.39
N LEU A 82 23.72 -11.55 -3.27
CA LEU A 82 22.33 -11.39 -2.95
C LEU A 82 21.90 -9.92 -3.09
N ARG A 83 22.61 -8.99 -2.42
CA ARG A 83 22.28 -7.56 -2.42
C ARG A 83 22.47 -6.85 -3.76
N ARG A 84 23.18 -7.45 -4.73
CA ARG A 84 23.23 -6.94 -6.11
C ARG A 84 21.94 -7.22 -6.86
N ASN A 85 21.32 -8.38 -6.60
CA ASN A 85 20.07 -8.80 -7.23
C ASN A 85 18.82 -8.18 -6.57
N ILE A 86 19.00 -7.42 -5.47
CA ILE A 86 17.90 -6.77 -4.74
C ILE A 86 18.19 -5.27 -4.65
N GLY A 87 17.44 -4.46 -5.40
CA GLY A 87 17.43 -3.02 -5.27
C GLY A 87 16.66 -2.57 -4.02
N PHE A 88 17.08 -1.47 -3.40
CA PHE A 88 16.39 -0.93 -2.23
C PHE A 88 16.19 0.59 -2.37
N VAL A 89 14.93 1.03 -2.28
CA VAL A 89 14.52 2.43 -2.28
C VAL A 89 14.08 2.79 -0.86
N PHE A 90 14.78 3.72 -0.23
CA PHE A 90 14.55 4.14 1.15
C PHE A 90 13.56 5.30 1.23
N GLN A 91 12.85 5.42 2.33
CA GLN A 91 11.94 6.52 2.65
C GLN A 91 12.60 7.91 2.54
N SER A 92 13.84 8.05 3.00
CA SER A 92 14.59 9.32 3.03
C SER A 92 15.55 9.49 1.85
N PHE A 93 15.30 8.83 0.70
CA PHE A 93 16.12 8.84 -0.53
C PHE A 93 17.53 8.28 -0.33
N ASN A 94 18.21 8.58 0.75
CA ASN A 94 19.56 8.17 1.12
C ASN A 94 20.61 8.47 0.02
N LEU A 95 20.46 9.60 -0.67
CA LEU A 95 21.46 10.06 -1.64
C LEU A 95 22.70 10.59 -0.90
N ILE A 96 23.85 10.42 -1.54
CA ILE A 96 25.12 11.00 -1.05
C ILE A 96 25.17 12.46 -1.52
N ASP A 97 25.00 13.41 -0.60
CA ASP A 97 24.76 14.81 -0.90
C ASP A 97 25.97 15.55 -1.52
N ASN A 98 27.19 15.11 -1.22
CA ASN A 98 28.44 15.72 -1.63
C ASN A 98 28.99 15.20 -2.97
N ILE A 99 28.23 14.35 -3.68
CA ILE A 99 28.58 13.89 -5.02
C ILE A 99 27.40 14.13 -5.97
N THR A 100 27.67 14.13 -7.28
CA THR A 100 26.64 14.38 -8.30
C THR A 100 25.61 13.25 -8.39
N VAL A 101 24.52 13.52 -9.08
CA VAL A 101 23.46 12.53 -9.40
C VAL A 101 24.04 11.32 -10.14
N GLY A 102 24.83 11.56 -11.19
CA GLY A 102 25.52 10.47 -11.91
C GLY A 102 26.48 9.69 -11.00
N ALA A 103 27.22 10.39 -10.13
CA ALA A 103 28.14 9.73 -9.19
C ALA A 103 27.41 8.88 -8.13
N ASN A 104 26.18 9.23 -7.74
CA ASN A 104 25.35 8.39 -6.88
C ASN A 104 24.99 7.03 -7.53
N ILE A 105 24.71 7.04 -8.84
CA ILE A 105 24.45 5.79 -9.58
C ILE A 105 25.75 5.00 -9.77
N VAL A 106 26.84 5.68 -10.16
CA VAL A 106 28.17 5.07 -10.31
C VAL A 106 28.65 4.42 -8.99
N PHE A 107 28.31 4.99 -7.85
CA PHE A 107 28.61 4.39 -6.56
C PHE A 107 27.99 2.98 -6.41
N ALA A 108 26.74 2.80 -6.84
CA ALA A 108 26.08 1.49 -6.81
C ALA A 108 26.67 0.53 -7.85
N LEU A 109 26.98 1.01 -9.06
CA LEU A 109 27.64 0.21 -10.11
C LEU A 109 29.02 -0.32 -9.65
N LYS A 110 29.80 0.55 -9.01
CA LYS A 110 31.10 0.17 -8.42
C LYS A 110 30.96 -0.89 -7.33
N ALA A 111 30.00 -0.72 -6.43
CA ALA A 111 29.69 -1.71 -5.39
C ALA A 111 29.21 -3.05 -5.99
N GLY A 112 28.53 -2.99 -7.14
CA GLY A 112 28.10 -4.14 -7.93
C GLY A 112 29.22 -4.86 -8.66
N GLY A 113 30.40 -4.26 -8.81
CA GLY A 113 31.52 -4.82 -9.56
C GLY A 113 31.39 -4.65 -11.09
N VAL A 114 30.57 -3.70 -11.55
CA VAL A 114 30.44 -3.37 -12.95
C VAL A 114 31.75 -2.75 -13.48
N ASP A 115 32.15 -3.07 -14.72
CA ASP A 115 33.34 -2.50 -15.33
C ASP A 115 33.25 -0.97 -15.40
N LYS A 116 34.37 -0.30 -15.09
CA LYS A 116 34.48 1.16 -15.09
C LYS A 116 34.12 1.77 -16.45
N ALA A 117 34.43 1.07 -17.55
CA ALA A 117 34.13 1.52 -18.91
C ALA A 117 32.62 1.69 -19.15
N ALA A 118 31.77 0.91 -18.48
CA ALA A 118 30.31 0.95 -18.63
C ALA A 118 29.60 1.94 -17.68
N TRP A 119 30.30 2.54 -16.72
CA TRP A 119 29.65 3.32 -15.66
C TRP A 119 28.90 4.54 -16.17
N HIS A 120 29.51 5.31 -17.05
CA HIS A 120 28.90 6.54 -17.58
C HIS A 120 27.66 6.21 -18.41
N ASP A 121 27.79 5.30 -19.37
CA ASP A 121 26.69 4.96 -20.28
C ASP A 121 25.51 4.35 -19.50
N ARG A 122 25.79 3.50 -18.53
CA ARG A 122 24.75 2.91 -17.68
C ARG A 122 24.09 3.98 -16.78
N ALA A 123 24.84 4.92 -16.23
CA ALA A 123 24.27 6.02 -15.45
C ALA A 123 23.35 6.90 -16.31
N VAL A 124 23.75 7.23 -17.54
CA VAL A 124 22.93 7.99 -18.49
C VAL A 124 21.66 7.22 -18.85
N GLU A 125 21.77 5.93 -19.15
CA GLU A 125 20.62 5.06 -19.45
C GLU A 125 19.59 5.06 -18.32
N LEU A 126 20.03 4.86 -17.08
CA LEU A 126 19.16 4.85 -15.91
C LEU A 126 18.52 6.21 -15.62
N LEU A 127 19.27 7.29 -15.82
CA LEU A 127 18.72 8.64 -15.70
C LEU A 127 17.68 8.95 -16.78
N LYS A 128 17.86 8.46 -18.01
CA LYS A 128 16.84 8.55 -19.07
C LYS A 128 15.58 7.77 -18.69
N LEU A 129 15.73 6.57 -18.14
CA LEU A 129 14.59 5.75 -17.68
C LEU A 129 13.71 6.52 -16.68
N VAL A 130 14.32 7.32 -15.80
CA VAL A 130 13.61 8.11 -14.79
C VAL A 130 13.36 9.57 -15.21
N GLY A 131 13.72 9.97 -16.44
CA GLY A 131 13.50 11.32 -17.00
C GLY A 131 14.37 12.40 -16.37
N LEU A 132 15.63 12.09 -16.02
CA LEU A 132 16.58 13.00 -15.36
C LEU A 132 17.97 13.01 -16.01
N ASP A 133 18.10 12.63 -17.28
CA ASP A 133 19.38 12.60 -18.00
C ASP A 133 20.10 13.95 -18.02
N SER A 134 19.35 15.06 -18.15
CA SER A 134 19.90 16.43 -18.10
C SER A 134 20.46 16.84 -16.72
N LYS A 135 20.25 16.02 -15.67
CA LYS A 135 20.65 16.30 -14.28
C LYS A 135 21.87 15.50 -13.81
N ILE A 136 22.56 14.80 -14.71
CA ILE A 136 23.67 13.89 -14.36
C ILE A 136 24.77 14.55 -13.53
N ASP A 137 25.11 15.82 -13.83
CA ASP A 137 26.15 16.61 -13.14
C ASP A 137 25.60 17.47 -12.01
N SER A 138 24.28 17.44 -11.77
CA SER A 138 23.63 18.16 -10.67
C SER A 138 23.93 17.50 -9.32
N TYR A 139 23.82 18.24 -8.22
CA TYR A 139 23.91 17.70 -6.86
C TYR A 139 22.53 17.46 -6.26
N PRO A 140 22.35 16.49 -5.34
CA PRO A 140 21.08 16.21 -4.69
C PRO A 140 20.41 17.43 -4.04
N SER A 141 21.21 18.38 -3.51
CA SER A 141 20.71 19.61 -2.90
C SER A 141 19.92 20.52 -3.87
N SER A 142 20.15 20.41 -5.18
CA SER A 142 19.47 21.19 -6.21
C SER A 142 18.21 20.51 -6.76
N LEU A 143 17.83 19.34 -6.26
CA LEU A 143 16.72 18.55 -6.74
C LEU A 143 15.48 18.68 -5.84
N SER A 144 14.29 18.65 -6.44
CA SER A 144 13.02 18.46 -5.70
C SER A 144 12.95 17.09 -5.04
N GLY A 145 12.03 16.89 -4.11
CA GLY A 145 11.78 15.59 -3.46
C GLY A 145 11.52 14.47 -4.46
N GLY A 146 10.63 14.70 -5.44
CA GLY A 146 10.33 13.72 -6.49
C GLY A 146 11.54 13.42 -7.40
N GLN A 147 12.35 14.42 -7.71
CA GLN A 147 13.60 14.20 -8.46
C GLN A 147 14.60 13.38 -7.66
N LYS A 148 14.75 13.64 -6.36
CA LYS A 148 15.59 12.82 -5.47
C LYS A 148 15.12 11.37 -5.44
N GLN A 149 13.81 11.16 -5.40
CA GLN A 149 13.22 9.82 -5.41
C GLN A 149 13.49 9.10 -6.74
N ARG A 150 13.34 9.78 -7.87
CA ARG A 150 13.68 9.22 -9.19
C ARG A 150 15.16 8.82 -9.27
N VAL A 151 16.08 9.62 -8.72
CA VAL A 151 17.51 9.26 -8.62
C VAL A 151 17.73 8.06 -7.71
N ALA A 152 17.03 7.97 -6.57
CA ALA A 152 17.10 6.82 -5.67
C ALA A 152 16.63 5.53 -6.36
N ILE A 153 15.55 5.60 -7.16
CA ILE A 153 15.06 4.49 -7.99
C ILE A 153 16.11 4.10 -9.04
N ALA A 154 16.66 5.07 -9.79
CA ALA A 154 17.72 4.82 -10.79
C ALA A 154 18.94 4.13 -10.16
N ARG A 155 19.37 4.59 -8.98
CA ARG A 155 20.47 3.97 -8.22
C ARG A 155 20.13 2.55 -7.78
N ALA A 156 18.90 2.28 -7.33
CA ALA A 156 18.48 0.94 -6.93
C ALA A 156 18.47 -0.05 -8.11
N LEU A 157 18.23 0.44 -9.33
CA LEU A 157 18.23 -0.34 -10.56
C LEU A 157 19.63 -0.53 -11.19
N ALA A 158 20.68 0.06 -10.62
CA ALA A 158 22.02 0.11 -11.23
C ALA A 158 22.55 -1.28 -11.64
N ASN A 159 22.35 -2.30 -10.81
CA ASN A 159 22.89 -3.64 -11.00
C ASN A 159 21.90 -4.62 -11.64
N ASN A 160 20.87 -4.16 -12.34
CA ASN A 160 19.80 -4.98 -12.92
C ASN A 160 19.18 -5.96 -11.91
N PRO A 161 18.63 -5.47 -10.79
CA PRO A 161 18.05 -6.34 -9.79
C PRO A 161 16.79 -7.05 -10.31
N GLU A 162 16.52 -8.25 -9.82
CA GLU A 162 15.27 -8.99 -10.07
C GLU A 162 14.17 -8.57 -9.09
N ILE A 163 14.55 -8.00 -7.95
CA ILE A 163 13.66 -7.56 -6.88
C ILE A 163 13.96 -6.11 -6.52
N LEU A 164 12.92 -5.29 -6.39
CA LEU A 164 13.01 -3.92 -5.90
C LEU A 164 12.18 -3.78 -4.62
N LEU A 165 12.84 -3.48 -3.51
CA LEU A 165 12.20 -3.21 -2.23
C LEU A 165 12.00 -1.71 -2.06
N CYS A 166 10.77 -1.26 -1.81
CA CYS A 166 10.39 0.13 -1.61
C CYS A 166 9.85 0.35 -0.20
N ASP A 167 10.64 0.94 0.67
CA ASP A 167 10.26 1.26 2.06
C ASP A 167 9.70 2.69 2.11
N GLU A 168 8.37 2.81 2.12
CA GLU A 168 7.62 4.09 2.14
C GLU A 168 8.11 5.11 1.09
N ALA A 169 8.37 4.66 -0.13
CA ALA A 169 9.02 5.43 -1.19
C ALA A 169 8.25 6.70 -1.65
N THR A 170 7.03 6.91 -1.19
CA THR A 170 6.19 8.08 -1.55
C THR A 170 5.76 8.92 -0.35
N SER A 171 6.08 8.53 0.88
CA SER A 171 5.55 9.17 2.09
C SER A 171 5.98 10.63 2.30
N ALA A 172 7.08 11.05 1.69
CA ALA A 172 7.62 12.42 1.77
C ALA A 172 7.27 13.30 0.55
N LEU A 173 6.35 12.84 -0.31
CA LEU A 173 5.99 13.49 -1.58
C LEU A 173 4.55 14.02 -1.53
N ASP A 174 4.28 15.05 -2.33
CA ASP A 174 2.91 15.51 -2.59
C ASP A 174 2.16 14.52 -3.50
N LEU A 175 0.85 14.71 -3.65
CA LEU A 175 -0.02 13.78 -4.36
C LEU A 175 0.38 13.61 -5.82
N GLU A 176 0.60 14.71 -6.56
CA GLU A 176 0.95 14.68 -7.98
C GLU A 176 2.28 13.97 -8.21
N THR A 177 3.29 14.31 -7.42
CA THR A 177 4.60 13.64 -7.46
C THR A 177 4.50 12.15 -7.10
N THR A 178 3.64 11.80 -6.13
CA THR A 178 3.37 10.40 -5.76
C THR A 178 2.83 9.63 -6.96
N GLU A 179 1.81 10.14 -7.65
CA GLU A 179 1.23 9.51 -8.84
C GLU A 179 2.27 9.28 -9.94
N GLU A 180 3.14 10.28 -10.18
CA GLU A 180 4.25 10.15 -11.15
C GLU A 180 5.25 9.04 -10.77
N ILE A 181 5.59 8.91 -9.48
CA ILE A 181 6.50 7.86 -9.00
C ILE A 181 5.86 6.48 -9.10
N LEU A 182 4.56 6.36 -8.78
CA LEU A 182 3.83 5.09 -8.92
C LEU A 182 3.72 4.66 -10.38
N ALA A 183 3.41 5.59 -11.29
CA ALA A 183 3.39 5.33 -12.73
C ALA A 183 4.77 4.90 -13.25
N LEU A 184 5.86 5.53 -12.76
CA LEU A 184 7.24 5.14 -13.08
C LEU A 184 7.54 3.72 -12.59
N LEU A 185 7.20 3.37 -11.35
CA LEU A 185 7.44 2.03 -10.80
C LEU A 185 6.65 0.95 -11.54
N LYS A 186 5.38 1.23 -11.88
CA LYS A 186 4.57 0.31 -12.69
C LYS A 186 5.15 0.09 -14.08
N ARG A 187 5.64 1.16 -14.74
CA ARG A 187 6.33 1.05 -16.03
C ARG A 187 7.61 0.21 -15.90
N ILE A 188 8.43 0.46 -14.89
CA ILE A 188 9.66 -0.31 -14.62
C ILE A 188 9.35 -1.79 -14.38
N ASN A 189 8.32 -2.11 -13.60
CA ASN A 189 7.87 -3.49 -13.38
C ASN A 189 7.53 -4.17 -14.70
N VAL A 190 6.72 -3.54 -15.56
CA VAL A 190 6.29 -4.11 -16.85
C VAL A 190 7.44 -4.21 -17.86
N GLU A 191 8.25 -3.15 -18.01
CA GLU A 191 9.33 -3.10 -19.03
C GLU A 191 10.51 -3.99 -18.67
N LEU A 192 10.86 -4.09 -17.38
CA LEU A 192 12.02 -4.85 -16.93
C LEU A 192 11.66 -6.22 -16.33
N GLY A 193 10.37 -6.53 -16.12
CA GLY A 193 9.91 -7.78 -15.52
C GLY A 193 10.32 -7.99 -14.06
N ILE A 194 10.66 -6.91 -13.34
CA ILE A 194 11.14 -6.99 -11.95
C ILE A 194 9.98 -7.12 -10.97
N THR A 195 10.22 -7.86 -9.88
CA THR A 195 9.27 -7.96 -8.76
C THR A 195 9.45 -6.75 -7.85
N ILE A 196 8.36 -6.11 -7.44
CA ILE A 196 8.40 -4.96 -6.53
C ILE A 196 7.71 -5.32 -5.22
N VAL A 197 8.40 -5.13 -4.09
CA VAL A 197 7.79 -5.21 -2.75
C VAL A 197 7.70 -3.81 -2.18
N PHE A 198 6.49 -3.33 -1.97
CA PHE A 198 6.23 -1.95 -1.59
C PHE A 198 5.58 -1.87 -0.21
N ILE A 199 6.18 -1.10 0.69
CA ILE A 199 5.59 -0.79 2.00
C ILE A 199 4.92 0.57 1.95
N THR A 200 3.69 0.65 2.45
CA THR A 200 3.00 1.92 2.66
C THR A 200 1.93 1.81 3.76
N HIS A 201 1.53 2.94 4.29
CA HIS A 201 0.32 3.08 5.10
C HIS A 201 -0.82 3.79 4.32
N GLN A 202 -0.59 4.13 3.04
CA GLN A 202 -1.51 4.85 2.16
C GLN A 202 -2.23 3.86 1.24
N LEU A 203 -3.56 3.76 1.36
CA LEU A 203 -4.36 2.89 0.49
C LEU A 203 -4.47 3.38 -0.95
N ASP A 204 -4.31 4.70 -1.20
CA ASP A 204 -4.22 5.26 -2.55
C ASP A 204 -3.11 4.63 -3.37
N VAL A 205 -1.96 4.36 -2.74
CA VAL A 205 -0.84 3.66 -3.37
C VAL A 205 -1.24 2.23 -3.70
N ALA A 206 -1.86 1.54 -2.74
CA ALA A 206 -2.25 0.14 -2.90
C ALA A 206 -3.22 -0.07 -4.07
N LYS A 207 -4.26 0.76 -4.17
CA LYS A 207 -5.26 0.66 -5.25
C LYS A 207 -4.69 0.91 -6.65
N GLN A 208 -3.63 1.73 -6.74
CA GLN A 208 -3.07 2.13 -8.04
C GLN A 208 -2.14 1.08 -8.64
N ILE A 209 -1.33 0.40 -7.81
CA ILE A 209 -0.25 -0.42 -8.37
C ILE A 209 -0.12 -1.83 -7.79
N PHE A 210 -0.76 -2.20 -6.66
CA PHE A 210 -0.55 -3.52 -6.08
C PHE A 210 -1.44 -4.59 -6.74
N ASP A 211 -0.81 -5.72 -7.10
CA ASP A 211 -1.50 -6.93 -7.52
C ASP A 211 -2.03 -7.68 -6.29
N HIS A 212 -1.15 -7.95 -5.32
CA HIS A 212 -1.48 -8.58 -4.04
C HIS A 212 -1.04 -7.71 -2.87
N VAL A 213 -1.69 -7.93 -1.73
CA VAL A 213 -1.41 -7.18 -0.51
C VAL A 213 -1.41 -8.09 0.72
N ALA A 214 -0.52 -7.78 1.66
CA ALA A 214 -0.56 -8.29 3.03
C ALA A 214 -0.82 -7.14 4.00
N VAL A 215 -1.80 -7.30 4.89
CA VAL A 215 -2.09 -6.36 5.97
C VAL A 215 -1.36 -6.82 7.23
N MET A 216 -0.54 -5.94 7.77
CA MET A 216 0.29 -6.23 8.93
C MET A 216 -0.15 -5.44 10.16
N GLU A 217 -0.26 -6.13 11.30
CA GLU A 217 -0.58 -5.55 12.60
C GLU A 217 0.27 -6.18 13.68
N ASN A 218 0.92 -5.37 14.52
CA ASN A 218 1.69 -5.84 15.68
C ASN A 218 2.65 -7.01 15.39
N GLY A 219 3.35 -6.97 14.27
CA GLY A 219 4.34 -7.97 13.86
C GLY A 219 3.81 -9.21 13.17
N VAL A 220 2.49 -9.34 12.93
CA VAL A 220 1.89 -10.47 12.22
C VAL A 220 1.14 -10.03 10.97
N ILE A 221 1.03 -10.91 9.97
CA ILE A 221 0.11 -10.72 8.85
C ILE A 221 -1.27 -11.17 9.29
N VAL A 222 -2.24 -10.27 9.26
CA VAL A 222 -3.63 -10.51 9.70
C VAL A 222 -4.58 -10.81 8.55
N GLU A 223 -4.24 -10.36 7.34
CA GLU A 223 -4.99 -10.64 6.12
C GLU A 223 -4.08 -10.51 4.91
N GLN A 224 -4.27 -11.35 3.87
CA GLN A 224 -3.53 -11.27 2.61
C GLN A 224 -4.34 -11.82 1.45
N GLY A 225 -4.04 -11.35 0.24
CA GLY A 225 -4.68 -11.80 -0.99
C GLY A 225 -4.59 -10.79 -2.13
N GLU A 226 -5.40 -11.01 -3.20
CA GLU A 226 -5.55 -10.03 -4.27
C GLU A 226 -6.01 -8.68 -3.69
N THR A 227 -5.39 -7.58 -4.11
CA THR A 227 -5.62 -6.25 -3.53
C THR A 227 -7.10 -5.85 -3.55
N PHE A 228 -7.78 -6.09 -4.68
CA PHE A 228 -9.21 -5.82 -4.78
C PHE A 228 -10.03 -6.63 -3.77
N ASP A 229 -9.72 -7.92 -3.60
CA ASP A 229 -10.49 -8.80 -2.70
C ASP A 229 -10.33 -8.40 -1.24
N VAL A 230 -9.09 -8.11 -0.82
CA VAL A 230 -8.79 -7.71 0.56
C VAL A 230 -9.47 -6.38 0.91
N PHE A 231 -9.46 -5.39 0.00
CA PHE A 231 -10.01 -4.07 0.31
C PHE A 231 -11.50 -3.92 0.01
N SER A 232 -12.05 -4.68 -0.94
CA SER A 232 -13.50 -4.67 -1.21
C SER A 232 -14.31 -5.49 -0.20
N ALA A 233 -13.67 -6.51 0.40
CA ALA A 233 -14.30 -7.47 1.31
C ALA A 233 -13.43 -7.76 2.55
N PRO A 234 -13.02 -6.73 3.31
CA PRO A 234 -12.11 -6.90 4.42
C PRO A 234 -12.71 -7.80 5.51
N LYS A 235 -11.96 -8.81 5.93
CA LYS A 235 -12.38 -9.79 6.94
C LYS A 235 -11.88 -9.40 8.32
N HIS A 236 -10.61 -9.01 8.43
CA HIS A 236 -10.00 -8.66 9.71
C HIS A 236 -10.41 -7.24 10.17
N PRO A 237 -10.61 -7.01 11.49
CA PRO A 237 -10.98 -5.68 12.02
C PRO A 237 -10.00 -4.57 11.62
N THR A 238 -8.70 -4.86 11.60
CA THR A 238 -7.66 -3.90 11.20
C THR A 238 -7.78 -3.51 9.73
N THR A 239 -8.02 -4.48 8.84
CA THR A 239 -8.26 -4.20 7.42
C THR A 239 -9.52 -3.35 7.24
N LYS A 240 -10.61 -3.68 7.94
CA LYS A 240 -11.83 -2.85 7.96
C LYS A 240 -11.54 -1.43 8.40
N SER A 241 -10.77 -1.27 9.49
CA SER A 241 -10.40 0.05 10.01
C SER A 241 -9.55 0.86 9.02
N LEU A 242 -8.63 0.21 8.30
CA LEU A 242 -7.82 0.85 7.25
C LEU A 242 -8.72 1.32 6.09
N VAL A 243 -9.62 0.46 5.61
CA VAL A 243 -10.55 0.78 4.53
C VAL A 243 -11.55 1.86 4.95
N ASP A 244 -12.13 1.78 6.14
CA ASP A 244 -13.10 2.76 6.64
C ASP A 244 -12.46 4.15 6.81
N ARG A 245 -11.20 4.22 7.24
CA ARG A 245 -10.44 5.49 7.29
C ARG A 245 -10.18 6.07 5.91
N TYR A 246 -9.88 5.21 4.97
CA TYR A 246 -9.59 5.61 3.59
C TYR A 246 -10.86 6.11 2.88
N LEU A 247 -11.94 5.37 2.94
CA LEU A 247 -13.22 5.73 2.30
C LEU A 247 -13.89 6.94 2.95
N GLY A 248 -13.34 7.44 4.07
CA GLY A 248 -13.75 8.73 4.65
C GLY A 248 -15.24 8.85 4.97
N ILE A 249 -15.93 7.74 5.29
CA ILE A 249 -17.37 7.70 5.52
C ILE A 249 -17.69 8.49 6.80
N ALA A 250 -17.83 9.80 6.65
CA ALA A 250 -18.20 10.67 7.76
C ALA A 250 -19.30 11.64 7.34
N ILE A 251 -20.49 11.47 7.90
CA ILE A 251 -21.46 12.54 7.97
C ILE A 251 -21.00 13.45 9.13
N PRO A 252 -20.78 14.76 8.89
CA PRO A 252 -20.40 15.67 9.98
C PRO A 252 -21.37 15.55 11.16
N PRO A 253 -20.89 15.28 12.38
CA PRO A 253 -21.76 15.06 13.55
C PRO A 253 -22.77 16.19 13.78
N GLN A 254 -22.40 17.40 13.42
CA GLN A 254 -23.25 18.58 13.54
C GLN A 254 -24.49 18.54 12.63
N LEU A 255 -24.46 17.81 11.52
CA LEU A 255 -25.57 17.67 10.58
C LEU A 255 -26.57 16.59 11.01
N VAL A 256 -26.17 15.64 11.84
CA VAL A 256 -27.01 14.50 12.24
C VAL A 256 -28.33 14.92 12.89
N PRO A 257 -28.37 15.92 13.79
CA PRO A 257 -29.65 16.41 14.38
C PRO A 257 -30.60 17.03 13.37
N SER A 258 -30.09 17.60 12.27
CA SER A 258 -30.89 18.28 11.23
C SER A 258 -31.38 17.34 10.13
N LEU A 259 -30.96 16.07 10.14
CA LEU A 259 -31.42 15.07 9.14
C LEU A 259 -32.92 14.82 9.31
N PRO A 260 -33.71 14.75 8.20
CA PRO A 260 -35.11 14.38 8.22
C PRO A 260 -35.37 13.03 8.89
N ALA A 261 -36.61 12.75 9.26
CA ALA A 261 -37.02 11.41 9.68
C ALA A 261 -36.73 10.38 8.55
N GLY A 262 -36.48 9.14 8.90
CA GLY A 262 -36.21 8.07 7.95
C GLY A 262 -35.13 7.10 8.44
N THR A 263 -34.94 6.02 7.69
CA THR A 263 -33.93 5.00 7.94
C THR A 263 -32.64 5.36 7.23
N ILE A 264 -31.53 5.38 7.97
CA ILE A 264 -30.20 5.66 7.40
C ILE A 264 -29.51 4.33 7.19
N VAL A 265 -29.05 4.06 5.96
CA VAL A 265 -28.36 2.83 5.61
C VAL A 265 -27.05 3.13 4.90
N GLU A 266 -26.04 2.33 5.20
CA GLU A 266 -24.78 2.24 4.48
C GLU A 266 -24.85 1.04 3.53
N LEU A 267 -24.60 1.29 2.26
CA LEU A 267 -24.61 0.34 1.18
C LEU A 267 -23.21 0.25 0.59
N ARG A 268 -22.64 -0.95 0.50
CA ARG A 268 -21.35 -1.16 -0.17
C ARG A 268 -21.54 -2.03 -1.40
N TYR A 269 -21.05 -1.54 -2.51
CA TYR A 269 -21.08 -2.18 -3.82
C TYR A 269 -19.71 -2.72 -4.18
N ARG A 270 -19.66 -3.80 -4.93
CA ARG A 270 -18.43 -4.43 -5.37
C ARG A 270 -18.54 -4.83 -6.84
N GLY A 271 -17.53 -4.49 -7.66
CA GLY A 271 -17.49 -4.83 -9.08
C GLY A 271 -18.69 -4.27 -9.84
N ASP A 272 -19.22 -5.04 -10.78
CA ASP A 272 -20.30 -4.60 -11.69
C ASP A 272 -21.55 -4.10 -10.97
N GLY A 273 -21.84 -4.60 -9.76
CA GLY A 273 -22.96 -4.11 -8.95
C GLY A 273 -22.87 -2.62 -8.58
N ALA A 274 -21.68 -2.03 -8.60
CA ALA A 274 -21.50 -0.58 -8.39
C ALA A 274 -21.94 0.26 -9.61
N LEU A 275 -22.14 -0.34 -10.76
CA LEU A 275 -22.54 0.33 -12.01
C LEU A 275 -24.06 0.22 -12.27
N GLU A 276 -24.80 -0.56 -11.48
CA GLU A 276 -26.23 -0.73 -11.62
C GLU A 276 -27.01 0.45 -11.04
N PRO A 277 -28.12 0.90 -11.68
CA PRO A 277 -28.92 2.03 -11.22
C PRO A 277 -29.86 1.67 -10.04
N LEU A 278 -29.38 0.88 -9.08
CA LEU A 278 -30.16 0.29 -7.99
C LEU A 278 -31.00 1.31 -7.21
N ILE A 279 -30.43 2.47 -6.89
CA ILE A 279 -31.14 3.53 -6.16
C ILE A 279 -32.35 4.03 -6.96
N SER A 280 -32.19 4.30 -8.25
CA SER A 280 -33.27 4.76 -9.13
C SER A 280 -34.37 3.71 -9.29
N ASP A 281 -33.98 2.44 -9.40
CA ASP A 281 -34.94 1.34 -9.60
C ASP A 281 -35.76 1.08 -8.34
N VAL A 282 -35.12 1.11 -7.16
CA VAL A 282 -35.80 0.97 -5.86
C VAL A 282 -36.76 2.15 -5.63
N THR A 283 -36.32 3.38 -5.90
CA THR A 283 -37.18 4.58 -5.77
C THR A 283 -38.42 4.46 -6.65
N ARG A 284 -38.27 4.11 -7.91
CA ARG A 284 -39.40 3.97 -8.85
C ARG A 284 -40.32 2.81 -8.48
N LYS A 285 -39.77 1.67 -8.10
CA LYS A 285 -40.54 0.45 -7.85
C LYS A 285 -41.39 0.55 -6.60
N TYR A 286 -40.87 1.15 -5.54
CA TYR A 286 -41.54 1.19 -4.23
C TYR A 286 -42.13 2.55 -3.87
N GLY A 287 -41.86 3.59 -4.65
CA GLY A 287 -42.34 4.94 -4.35
C GLY A 287 -41.77 5.56 -3.08
N VAL A 288 -40.56 5.12 -2.67
CA VAL A 288 -39.84 5.67 -1.52
C VAL A 288 -38.98 6.84 -1.96
N SER A 289 -38.69 7.75 -1.02
CA SER A 289 -37.73 8.83 -1.21
C SER A 289 -36.35 8.38 -0.71
N ILE A 290 -35.31 8.51 -1.54
CA ILE A 290 -33.95 8.18 -1.18
C ILE A 290 -33.09 9.43 -1.34
N ASN A 291 -32.51 9.91 -0.23
CA ASN A 291 -31.57 11.02 -0.21
C ASN A 291 -30.16 10.48 0.04
N VAL A 292 -29.21 10.77 -0.88
CA VAL A 292 -27.80 10.40 -0.72
C VAL A 292 -27.13 11.39 0.21
N LEU A 293 -26.71 10.92 1.37
CA LEU A 293 -26.01 11.71 2.39
C LEU A 293 -24.49 11.70 2.17
N HIS A 294 -23.97 10.59 1.66
CA HIS A 294 -22.57 10.41 1.29
C HIS A 294 -22.51 9.40 0.13
N GLY A 295 -21.61 9.61 -0.82
CA GLY A 295 -21.38 8.67 -1.91
C GLY A 295 -19.97 8.78 -2.44
N ASP A 296 -19.33 7.64 -2.58
CA ASP A 296 -18.01 7.52 -3.17
C ASP A 296 -17.89 6.25 -4.01
N VAL A 297 -17.14 6.33 -5.11
CA VAL A 297 -16.83 5.18 -5.97
C VAL A 297 -15.33 5.17 -6.26
N GLU A 298 -14.65 4.20 -5.71
CA GLU A 298 -13.22 4.00 -5.87
C GLU A 298 -12.92 2.88 -6.86
N TYR A 299 -11.84 3.02 -7.63
CA TYR A 299 -11.44 2.05 -8.63
C TYR A 299 -10.12 1.39 -8.25
N PHE A 300 -10.13 0.06 -8.17
CA PHE A 300 -8.95 -0.79 -8.03
C PHE A 300 -8.66 -1.42 -9.39
N GLY A 301 -7.78 -0.78 -10.17
CA GLY A 301 -7.69 -1.07 -11.60
C GLY A 301 -9.04 -0.82 -12.29
N PRO A 302 -9.61 -1.80 -13.04
CA PRO A 302 -10.91 -1.66 -13.68
C PRO A 302 -12.10 -1.98 -12.75
N LYS A 303 -11.87 -2.45 -11.54
CA LYS A 303 -12.91 -2.97 -10.64
C LYS A 303 -13.39 -1.87 -9.67
N PRO A 304 -14.65 -1.42 -9.73
CA PRO A 304 -15.18 -0.41 -8.82
C PRO A 304 -15.56 -0.99 -7.45
N ILE A 305 -15.38 -0.17 -6.42
CA ILE A 305 -15.96 -0.35 -5.08
C ILE A 305 -16.77 0.91 -4.79
N GLY A 306 -18.06 0.78 -4.57
CA GLY A 306 -18.94 1.91 -4.23
C GLY A 306 -19.36 1.87 -2.77
N THR A 307 -19.43 3.03 -2.14
CA THR A 307 -20.03 3.19 -0.82
C THR A 307 -21.04 4.33 -0.87
N LEU A 308 -22.28 4.06 -0.44
CA LEU A 308 -23.31 5.06 -0.29
C LEU A 308 -23.85 5.06 1.15
N ILE A 309 -24.06 6.23 1.73
CA ILE A 309 -24.93 6.39 2.89
C ILE A 309 -26.16 7.13 2.40
N VAL A 310 -27.30 6.49 2.56
CA VAL A 310 -28.59 7.03 2.11
C VAL A 310 -29.57 7.10 3.27
N LEU A 311 -30.43 8.14 3.23
CA LEU A 311 -31.59 8.25 4.09
C LEU A 311 -32.82 7.91 3.25
N ILE A 312 -33.60 6.95 3.73
CA ILE A 312 -34.76 6.41 3.02
C ILE A 312 -36.01 6.73 3.85
N ASP A 313 -37.02 7.30 3.20
CA ASP A 313 -38.31 7.62 3.80
C ASP A 313 -39.46 7.18 2.88
N GLY A 314 -40.58 6.75 3.47
CA GLY A 314 -41.77 6.30 2.75
C GLY A 314 -42.74 5.53 3.63
N PRO A 315 -43.90 5.09 3.08
CA PRO A 315 -44.85 4.23 3.78
C PRO A 315 -44.20 2.97 4.31
N ALA A 316 -44.59 2.52 5.51
CA ALA A 316 -43.89 1.43 6.24
C ALA A 316 -43.70 0.14 5.40
N GLU A 317 -44.73 -0.30 4.68
CA GLU A 317 -44.64 -1.51 3.84
C GLU A 317 -43.71 -1.30 2.63
N ALA A 318 -43.78 -0.14 1.98
CA ALA A 318 -42.92 0.23 0.86
C ALA A 318 -41.45 0.36 1.31
N LEU A 319 -41.22 0.97 2.48
CA LEU A 319 -39.89 1.09 3.07
C LEU A 319 -39.28 -0.28 3.37
N ALA A 320 -40.03 -1.18 4.02
CA ALA A 320 -39.55 -2.53 4.30
C ALA A 320 -39.15 -3.28 3.04
N ALA A 321 -40.01 -3.27 2.01
CA ALA A 321 -39.71 -3.94 0.72
C ALA A 321 -38.51 -3.29 -0.03
N ALA A 322 -38.36 -1.98 0.07
CA ALA A 322 -37.19 -1.26 -0.48
C ALA A 322 -35.90 -1.66 0.23
N LEU A 323 -35.89 -1.71 1.56
CA LEU A 323 -34.73 -2.14 2.36
C LEU A 323 -34.33 -3.57 2.08
N ASP A 324 -35.30 -4.49 1.97
CA ASP A 324 -35.05 -5.90 1.62
C ASP A 324 -34.43 -6.03 0.21
N THR A 325 -34.93 -5.22 -0.74
CA THR A 325 -34.36 -5.22 -2.10
C THR A 325 -32.94 -4.67 -2.11
N LEU A 326 -32.67 -3.57 -1.41
CA LEU A 326 -31.30 -3.03 -1.28
C LEU A 326 -30.37 -4.04 -0.65
N LYS A 327 -30.79 -4.69 0.44
CA LYS A 327 -30.00 -5.70 1.13
C LYS A 327 -29.65 -6.91 0.24
N ALA A 328 -30.54 -7.29 -0.66
CA ALA A 328 -30.31 -8.42 -1.57
C ALA A 328 -29.36 -8.11 -2.74
N HIS A 329 -29.19 -6.82 -3.12
CA HIS A 329 -28.43 -6.40 -4.30
C HIS A 329 -27.09 -5.73 -3.98
N VAL A 330 -26.76 -5.51 -2.70
CA VAL A 330 -25.47 -4.92 -2.31
C VAL A 330 -24.56 -5.94 -1.65
N TYR A 331 -23.26 -5.72 -1.74
CA TYR A 331 -22.28 -6.58 -1.08
C TYR A 331 -22.37 -6.53 0.45
N SER A 332 -22.60 -5.34 0.99
CA SER A 332 -22.78 -5.13 2.43
C SER A 332 -23.86 -4.09 2.68
N TYR A 333 -24.70 -4.39 3.66
CA TYR A 333 -25.81 -3.55 4.10
C TYR A 333 -25.71 -3.36 5.62
N ARG A 334 -25.79 -2.10 6.08
CA ARG A 334 -25.77 -1.76 7.51
C ARG A 334 -26.70 -0.60 7.80
N GLU A 335 -27.66 -0.82 8.70
CA GLU A 335 -28.44 0.29 9.24
C GLU A 335 -27.60 1.09 10.23
N LEU A 336 -27.66 2.42 10.10
CA LEU A 336 -26.92 3.34 10.94
C LEU A 336 -27.88 4.07 11.86
N ASN A 337 -27.64 4.04 13.18
CA ASN A 337 -28.38 4.88 14.09
C ASN A 337 -27.74 6.28 14.18
N ARG A 338 -28.57 7.28 14.50
CA ARG A 338 -28.15 8.69 14.59
C ARG A 338 -27.10 8.91 15.67
N GLU A 339 -27.17 8.21 16.79
CA GLU A 339 -26.19 8.32 17.86
C GLU A 339 -24.80 7.87 17.43
N ARG A 340 -24.73 6.80 16.61
CA ARG A 340 -23.45 6.31 16.08
C ARG A 340 -22.86 7.29 15.05
N LEU A 341 -23.70 7.94 14.23
CA LEU A 341 -23.28 8.95 13.27
C LEU A 341 -22.83 10.26 13.96
N ALA A 342 -23.38 10.57 15.13
CA ALA A 342 -23.01 11.76 15.89
C ALA A 342 -21.64 11.62 16.61
N ARG A 343 -21.07 10.41 16.70
CA ARG A 343 -19.73 10.22 17.28
C ARG A 343 -18.67 10.50 16.22
N PRO A 344 -17.65 11.35 16.53
CA PRO A 344 -16.56 11.57 15.60
C PRO A 344 -15.90 10.23 15.28
N ALA A 345 -15.57 10.00 14.00
CA ALA A 345 -14.87 8.80 13.54
C ALA A 345 -13.44 8.66 14.13
N TYR A 346 -13.00 9.66 14.89
CA TYR A 346 -11.70 9.77 15.55
C TYR A 346 -11.90 10.03 17.04
N GLY A 347 -11.90 8.99 17.85
CA GLY A 347 -11.92 9.16 19.28
C GLY A 347 -12.12 7.87 20.04
N ASP A 348 -11.13 6.99 20.02
CA ASP A 348 -10.81 6.07 21.13
C ASP A 348 -9.41 5.48 20.87
N GLY A 349 -8.39 6.27 21.24
CA GLY A 349 -7.00 5.80 21.12
C GLY A 349 -5.95 6.83 21.50
N GLN A 350 -6.23 7.70 22.49
CA GLN A 350 -5.19 8.38 23.28
C GLN A 350 -5.86 9.03 24.51
N GLN A 351 -6.11 8.23 25.53
CA GLN A 351 -6.11 8.64 26.93
C GLN A 351 -5.52 7.47 27.72
N GLY A 352 -4.34 7.67 28.18
CA GLY A 352 -3.54 6.80 29.06
C GLY A 352 -2.13 7.31 28.99
N GLU A 353 -1.78 8.08 29.81
CA GLU A 353 -1.28 8.26 31.16
C GLU A 353 -0.03 9.13 31.12
N GLU A 354 -0.02 10.09 32.05
CA GLU A 354 1.11 10.91 32.47
C GLU A 354 2.35 10.09 32.87
#